data_a747dcf75918f8a1680d852ac4a9f5d8
#
_entry.id   a747dcf75918f8a1680d852ac4a9f5d8
#
_cell.length_a   1.000
_cell.length_b   1.000
_cell.length_c   1.000
_cell.angle_alpha   90.00
_cell.angle_beta   90.00
_cell.angle_gamma   90.00
#
_symmetry.space_group_name_H-M   'P 1'
#
loop_
_entity.id
_entity.type
_entity.pdbx_description
1 polymer ?
#
loop_
_entity_poly.entity_id
_entity_poly.type
_entity_poly.pdbx_seq_one_letter_code
_entity_poly.pdbx_strand_id
1 'polypeptide(L)'
;MPAAAIAWRDRDPTHHTGGVAMILRREERADERAVETLTRDAFWGTSGPRCDEHLLVHRLRTVDAFVPELDVVAVVDGVVVGNVMYSRAQVVGDGGSSDVLTFGPLSVVPGQQGSGVGSALMRSTLAEAARLGHRAVVVYGHPDYYPRFGFVRAADVGITAPGGATFDALMALALVDGGLDGVRGEFHEDPVFHVDPADVDAFERTFPEKAPVALTDVAVLDGDVPAGVVEALRARGIGDLETLRRHSAAELAACDGVGTAGRDALRDALRARGLAWGPPV
;
A
#
# COMPACT_ATOMS: atom_id res chain seq x y z
N MET A 1 11.55 16.64 30.94
CA MET A 1 10.84 17.63 30.13
C MET A 1 9.90 16.88 29.27
N PRO A 2 8.56 16.96 29.34
CA PRO A 2 7.67 16.27 28.44
C PRO A 2 7.82 16.90 27.05
N ALA A 3 8.09 16.07 26.03
CA ALA A 3 8.12 16.48 24.64
C ALA A 3 6.73 17.03 24.27
N ALA A 4 6.73 18.23 23.75
CA ALA A 4 5.54 18.97 23.40
C ALA A 4 4.72 18.18 22.37
N ALA A 5 3.51 17.80 22.75
CA ALA A 5 2.45 17.41 21.84
C ALA A 5 2.07 18.66 21.01
N ILE A 6 2.75 18.88 19.89
CA ILE A 6 2.55 20.03 19.03
C ILE A 6 1.97 19.57 17.70
N ALA A 7 0.81 20.15 17.40
CA ALA A 7 0.37 20.62 16.10
C ALA A 7 -0.47 19.74 15.16
N TRP A 8 -0.99 18.59 15.55
CA TRP A 8 -2.14 18.03 14.80
C TRP A 8 -3.44 18.80 15.08
N ARG A 9 -3.53 19.51 16.21
CA ARG A 9 -4.72 20.29 16.61
C ARG A 9 -4.86 21.68 15.95
N ASP A 10 -3.79 22.21 15.32
CA ASP A 10 -3.78 23.61 14.81
C ASP A 10 -3.98 23.76 13.30
N ARG A 11 -4.16 22.68 12.57
CA ARG A 11 -4.67 22.71 11.19
C ARG A 11 -6.06 22.12 11.21
N ASP A 12 -7.03 22.75 10.55
CA ASP A 12 -8.39 22.23 10.45
C ASP A 12 -8.31 20.75 10.05
N PRO A 13 -8.48 19.80 11.00
CA PRO A 13 -8.27 18.37 10.74
C PRO A 13 -9.48 17.73 10.09
N THR A 14 -10.49 18.54 9.74
CA THR A 14 -11.75 18.05 9.21
C THR A 14 -11.73 18.03 7.69
N HIS A 15 -11.60 16.84 7.13
CA HIS A 15 -11.93 16.60 5.73
C HIS A 15 -13.41 16.17 5.65
N HIS A 16 -14.19 16.77 4.78
CA HIS A 16 -15.59 16.40 4.58
C HIS A 16 -15.69 15.42 3.41
N THR A 17 -16.04 14.19 3.70
CA THR A 17 -16.46 13.20 2.71
C THR A 17 -17.98 13.05 2.83
N GLY A 18 -18.73 13.58 1.85
CA GLY A 18 -20.21 13.41 1.83
C GLY A 18 -20.97 14.02 3.01
N GLY A 19 -20.42 15.05 3.69
CA GLY A 19 -21.12 15.75 4.79
C GLY A 19 -20.80 15.25 6.20
N VAL A 20 -19.99 14.20 6.34
CA VAL A 20 -19.53 13.67 7.64
C VAL A 20 -18.11 14.17 7.90
N ALA A 21 -17.84 14.67 9.12
CA ALA A 21 -16.53 15.15 9.52
C ALA A 21 -15.58 13.96 9.75
N MET A 22 -14.50 13.89 8.98
CA MET A 22 -13.40 12.94 9.19
C MET A 22 -12.26 13.65 9.94
N ILE A 23 -11.77 13.03 10.99
CA ILE A 23 -10.65 13.50 11.79
C ILE A 23 -9.44 12.62 11.51
N LEU A 24 -8.30 13.24 11.18
CA LEU A 24 -7.00 12.58 11.13
C LEU A 24 -6.25 12.88 12.43
N ARG A 25 -5.80 11.84 13.10
CA ARG A 25 -4.98 11.95 14.32
C ARG A 25 -3.97 10.82 14.41
N ARG A 26 -2.98 10.97 15.28
CA ARG A 26 -2.10 9.84 15.60
C ARG A 26 -2.90 8.68 16.18
N GLU A 27 -2.43 7.48 15.88
CA GLU A 27 -2.92 6.27 16.55
C GLU A 27 -2.65 6.36 18.06
N GLU A 28 -3.61 5.93 18.84
CA GLU A 28 -3.48 5.75 20.28
C GLU A 28 -3.49 4.25 20.60
N ARG A 29 -2.92 3.84 21.72
CA ARG A 29 -2.90 2.44 22.13
C ARG A 29 -4.28 1.78 22.14
N ALA A 30 -5.32 2.55 22.42
CA ALA A 30 -6.69 2.08 22.40
C ALA A 30 -7.19 1.72 20.98
N ASP A 31 -6.55 2.23 19.93
CA ASP A 31 -6.90 2.01 18.54
C ASP A 31 -6.24 0.74 17.95
N GLU A 32 -5.14 0.25 18.56
CA GLU A 32 -4.30 -0.80 17.99
C GLU A 32 -5.13 -1.99 17.47
N ARG A 33 -6.07 -2.48 18.27
CA ARG A 33 -6.92 -3.62 17.88
C ARG A 33 -7.90 -3.26 16.77
N ALA A 34 -8.41 -2.04 16.74
CA ALA A 34 -9.27 -1.55 15.68
C ALA A 34 -8.48 -1.44 14.36
N VAL A 35 -7.25 -0.93 14.40
CA VAL A 35 -6.34 -0.86 13.25
C VAL A 35 -5.98 -2.25 12.74
N GLU A 36 -5.61 -3.20 13.60
CA GLU A 36 -5.35 -4.59 13.21
C GLU A 36 -6.58 -5.21 12.52
N THR A 37 -7.78 -4.98 13.06
CA THR A 37 -9.02 -5.52 12.51
C THR A 37 -9.37 -4.89 11.16
N LEU A 38 -9.29 -3.56 11.05
CA LEU A 38 -9.57 -2.88 9.79
C LEU A 38 -8.56 -3.27 8.70
N THR A 39 -7.28 -3.41 9.06
CA THR A 39 -6.23 -3.84 8.13
C THR A 39 -6.50 -5.27 7.65
N ARG A 40 -6.83 -6.18 8.58
CA ARG A 40 -7.25 -7.54 8.25
C ARG A 40 -8.41 -7.54 7.27
N ASP A 41 -9.43 -6.70 7.50
CA ASP A 41 -10.62 -6.64 6.65
C ASP A 41 -10.33 -6.00 5.29
N ALA A 42 -9.48 -4.96 5.25
CA ALA A 42 -9.09 -4.26 4.02
C ALA A 42 -8.27 -5.14 3.07
N PHE A 43 -7.40 -6.00 3.63
CA PHE A 43 -6.48 -6.83 2.84
C PHE A 43 -6.92 -8.29 2.71
N TRP A 44 -8.03 -8.69 3.32
CA TRP A 44 -8.51 -10.08 3.26
C TRP A 44 -8.81 -10.50 1.82
N GLY A 45 -8.08 -11.49 1.34
CA GLY A 45 -8.21 -12.00 -0.03
C GLY A 45 -7.54 -11.15 -1.10
N THR A 46 -6.79 -10.10 -0.76
CA THR A 46 -6.10 -9.27 -1.77
C THR A 46 -4.75 -9.84 -2.19
N SER A 47 -4.07 -10.53 -1.28
CA SER A 47 -2.72 -11.10 -1.50
C SER A 47 -2.70 -12.63 -1.53
N GLY A 48 -3.86 -13.24 -1.42
CA GLY A 48 -4.05 -14.67 -1.29
C GLY A 48 -5.36 -14.95 -0.58
N PRO A 49 -5.65 -16.17 -0.16
CA PRO A 49 -6.90 -16.51 0.52
C PRO A 49 -7.13 -15.79 1.85
N ARG A 50 -6.08 -15.20 2.41
CA ARG A 50 -6.06 -14.45 3.68
C ARG A 50 -5.23 -13.20 3.50
N CYS A 51 -4.73 -12.61 4.59
CA CYS A 51 -3.78 -11.50 4.59
C CYS A 51 -2.72 -11.69 5.66
N ASP A 52 -1.61 -10.99 5.57
CA ASP A 52 -0.52 -10.92 6.55
C ASP A 52 -0.31 -9.49 7.09
N GLU A 53 -0.89 -8.49 6.44
CA GLU A 53 -0.73 -7.08 6.76
C GLU A 53 -1.20 -6.72 8.18
N HIS A 54 -2.17 -7.44 8.74
CA HIS A 54 -2.62 -7.21 10.13
C HIS A 54 -1.58 -7.64 11.18
N LEU A 55 -0.75 -8.66 10.87
CA LEU A 55 0.41 -8.99 11.71
C LEU A 55 1.52 -7.97 11.52
N LEU A 56 1.71 -7.47 10.30
CA LEU A 56 2.69 -6.42 10.03
C LEU A 56 2.41 -5.17 10.87
N VAL A 57 1.18 -4.62 10.88
CA VAL A 57 0.85 -3.45 11.72
C VAL A 57 1.05 -3.72 13.20
N HIS A 58 0.78 -4.93 13.67
CA HIS A 58 1.04 -5.33 15.05
C HIS A 58 2.54 -5.25 15.38
N ARG A 59 3.40 -5.82 14.53
CA ARG A 59 4.84 -5.90 14.75
C ARG A 59 5.56 -4.59 14.51
N LEU A 60 5.09 -3.80 13.55
CA LEU A 60 5.74 -2.55 13.19
C LEU A 60 5.90 -1.61 14.38
N ARG A 61 4.93 -1.57 15.28
CA ARG A 61 4.96 -0.75 16.51
C ARG A 61 6.10 -1.11 17.48
N THR A 62 6.73 -2.29 17.30
CA THR A 62 7.73 -2.82 18.24
C THR A 62 9.16 -2.73 17.73
N VAL A 63 9.37 -2.28 16.49
CA VAL A 63 10.71 -2.17 15.91
C VAL A 63 11.26 -0.73 15.95
N ASP A 64 12.58 -0.62 16.02
CA ASP A 64 13.27 0.67 16.10
C ASP A 64 13.05 1.53 14.82
N ALA A 65 12.80 0.88 13.68
CA ALA A 65 12.53 1.56 12.42
C ALA A 65 11.19 2.31 12.40
N PHE A 66 10.25 1.97 13.27
CA PHE A 66 8.93 2.60 13.34
C PHE A 66 9.01 4.12 13.57
N VAL A 67 8.11 4.86 12.91
CA VAL A 67 8.01 6.32 13.04
C VAL A 67 6.64 6.69 13.62
N PRO A 68 6.52 6.71 14.96
CA PRO A 68 5.21 6.90 15.63
C PRO A 68 4.56 8.26 15.34
N GLU A 69 5.33 9.24 14.89
CA GLU A 69 4.81 10.53 14.46
C GLU A 69 4.00 10.45 13.18
N LEU A 70 4.21 9.40 12.38
CA LEU A 70 3.57 9.14 11.10
C LEU A 70 2.63 7.92 11.13
N ASP A 71 2.31 7.43 12.32
CA ASP A 71 1.24 6.47 12.52
C ASP A 71 -0.08 7.21 12.74
N VAL A 72 -0.93 7.21 11.71
CA VAL A 72 -2.11 8.08 11.64
C VAL A 72 -3.36 7.27 11.32
N VAL A 73 -4.40 7.53 12.09
CA VAL A 73 -5.74 6.99 11.87
C VAL A 73 -6.70 8.04 11.31
N ALA A 74 -7.60 7.61 10.45
CA ALA A 74 -8.78 8.36 10.05
C ALA A 74 -9.98 7.91 10.88
N VAL A 75 -10.66 8.85 11.51
CA VAL A 75 -11.79 8.59 12.40
C VAL A 75 -13.04 9.30 11.86
N VAL A 76 -14.12 8.56 11.70
CA VAL A 76 -15.44 9.06 11.27
C VAL A 76 -16.46 8.63 12.32
N ASP A 77 -17.22 9.57 12.89
CA ASP A 77 -18.21 9.31 13.94
C ASP A 77 -17.66 8.52 15.14
N GLY A 78 -16.40 8.77 15.50
CA GLY A 78 -15.71 8.09 16.60
C GLY A 78 -15.19 6.69 16.27
N VAL A 79 -15.33 6.21 15.03
CA VAL A 79 -14.87 4.90 14.56
C VAL A 79 -13.62 5.07 13.69
N VAL A 80 -12.59 4.28 13.94
CA VAL A 80 -11.40 4.21 13.09
C VAL A 80 -11.77 3.54 11.77
N VAL A 81 -11.60 4.26 10.66
CA VAL A 81 -11.98 3.81 9.31
C VAL A 81 -10.81 3.70 8.34
N GLY A 82 -9.63 4.16 8.74
CA GLY A 82 -8.40 4.02 7.96
C GLY A 82 -7.16 4.24 8.81
N ASN A 83 -6.04 3.71 8.36
CA ASN A 83 -4.73 3.85 8.99
C ASN A 83 -3.62 3.85 7.94
N VAL A 84 -2.52 4.51 8.25
CA VAL A 84 -1.23 4.38 7.55
C VAL A 84 -0.10 4.48 8.58
N MET A 85 0.89 3.59 8.45
CA MET A 85 2.07 3.52 9.32
C MET A 85 3.33 3.69 8.49
N TYR A 86 4.32 4.39 9.05
CA TYR A 86 5.61 4.61 8.40
C TYR A 86 6.76 3.99 9.19
N SER A 87 7.78 3.59 8.47
CA SER A 87 9.07 3.18 9.05
C SER A 87 10.24 3.78 8.28
N ARG A 88 11.40 3.79 8.93
CA ARG A 88 12.66 4.11 8.28
C ARG A 88 13.08 2.94 7.41
N ALA A 89 13.66 3.27 6.27
CA ALA A 89 14.24 2.35 5.31
C ALA A 89 15.51 2.96 4.71
N GLN A 90 16.22 2.22 3.91
CA GLN A 90 17.48 2.67 3.32
C GLN A 90 17.56 2.36 1.82
N VAL A 91 18.24 3.24 1.10
CA VAL A 91 18.71 2.96 -0.25
C VAL A 91 20.24 2.86 -0.18
N VAL A 92 20.77 1.68 -0.49
CA VAL A 92 22.21 1.35 -0.39
C VAL A 92 22.81 1.28 -1.79
N GLY A 93 23.81 2.08 -2.04
CA GLY A 93 24.54 2.11 -3.32
C GLY A 93 26.03 2.31 -3.13
N ASP A 94 26.77 2.44 -4.23
CA ASP A 94 28.23 2.59 -4.23
C ASP A 94 28.71 3.82 -3.44
N GLY A 95 27.88 4.85 -3.33
CA GLY A 95 28.15 6.07 -2.58
C GLY A 95 27.83 6.00 -1.09
N GLY A 96 27.36 4.87 -0.59
CA GLY A 96 26.91 4.67 0.79
C GLY A 96 25.41 4.46 0.91
N SER A 97 24.89 4.63 2.13
CA SER A 97 23.46 4.47 2.44
C SER A 97 22.77 5.82 2.55
N SER A 98 21.58 5.91 2.01
CA SER A 98 20.67 7.06 2.14
C SER A 98 19.43 6.65 2.92
N ASP A 99 19.13 7.40 4.00
CA ASP A 99 17.91 7.17 4.78
C ASP A 99 16.69 7.68 4.01
N VAL A 100 15.69 6.84 3.90
CA VAL A 100 14.39 7.14 3.32
C VAL A 100 13.28 6.65 4.25
N LEU A 101 12.06 7.05 3.98
CA LEU A 101 10.88 6.41 4.58
C LEU A 101 10.31 5.35 3.65
N THR A 102 9.67 4.37 4.25
CA THR A 102 8.63 3.56 3.62
C THR A 102 7.36 3.61 4.44
N PHE A 103 6.26 3.14 3.90
CA PHE A 103 5.01 2.97 4.64
C PHE A 103 4.31 1.70 4.21
N GLY A 104 3.50 1.19 5.09
CA GLY A 104 2.65 0.05 4.83
C GLY A 104 2.21 -0.59 6.15
N PRO A 105 1.00 -1.12 6.13
CA PRO A 105 0.01 -0.94 5.08
C PRO A 105 -0.69 0.42 5.14
N LEU A 106 -1.25 0.87 3.99
CA LEU A 106 -2.29 1.90 3.96
C LEU A 106 -3.64 1.18 3.91
N SER A 107 -4.42 1.29 4.96
CA SER A 107 -5.65 0.52 5.15
C SER A 107 -6.87 1.41 5.23
N VAL A 108 -7.96 1.04 4.54
CA VAL A 108 -9.28 1.68 4.65
C VAL A 108 -10.33 0.59 4.76
N VAL A 109 -11.28 0.73 5.69
CA VAL A 109 -12.38 -0.25 5.83
C VAL A 109 -13.10 -0.44 4.49
N PRO A 110 -13.45 -1.68 4.09
CA PRO A 110 -14.01 -1.98 2.76
C PRO A 110 -15.17 -1.08 2.36
N GLY A 111 -16.08 -0.74 3.31
CA GLY A 111 -17.24 0.10 3.04
C GLY A 111 -16.94 1.58 2.79
N GLN A 112 -15.70 2.03 2.99
CA GLN A 112 -15.26 3.41 2.77
C GLN A 112 -14.10 3.54 1.78
N GLN A 113 -13.70 2.45 1.15
CA GLN A 113 -12.74 2.50 0.05
C GLN A 113 -13.30 3.31 -1.11
N GLY A 114 -12.43 4.06 -1.80
CA GLY A 114 -12.84 4.96 -2.88
C GLY A 114 -13.53 6.26 -2.41
N SER A 115 -13.78 6.47 -1.11
CA SER A 115 -14.40 7.69 -0.56
C SER A 115 -13.41 8.85 -0.31
N GLY A 116 -12.12 8.62 -0.52
CA GLY A 116 -11.07 9.63 -0.32
C GLY A 116 -10.31 9.53 1.01
N VAL A 117 -10.68 8.59 1.91
CA VAL A 117 -10.00 8.37 3.20
C VAL A 117 -8.50 8.10 3.01
N GLY A 118 -8.14 7.14 2.16
CA GLY A 118 -6.73 6.83 1.87
C GLY A 118 -5.97 8.02 1.29
N SER A 119 -6.60 8.82 0.42
CA SER A 119 -5.97 10.03 -0.13
C SER A 119 -5.75 11.13 0.91
N ALA A 120 -6.65 11.25 1.87
CA ALA A 120 -6.49 12.21 2.97
C ALA A 120 -5.35 11.79 3.92
N LEU A 121 -5.29 10.51 4.29
CA LEU A 121 -4.19 9.93 5.06
C LEU A 121 -2.85 10.20 4.38
N MET A 122 -2.71 9.83 3.10
CA MET A 122 -1.47 10.03 2.34
C MET A 122 -1.04 11.49 2.28
N ARG A 123 -1.93 12.41 1.88
CA ARG A 123 -1.56 13.83 1.77
C ARG A 123 -1.12 14.42 3.11
N SER A 124 -1.84 14.07 4.19
CA SER A 124 -1.53 14.55 5.52
C SER A 124 -0.18 14.02 6.03
N THR A 125 0.06 12.73 5.90
CA THR A 125 1.29 12.11 6.40
C THR A 125 2.52 12.44 5.56
N LEU A 126 2.41 12.59 4.24
CA LEU A 126 3.51 13.05 3.38
C LEU A 126 3.91 14.49 3.72
N ALA A 127 2.94 15.38 3.96
CA ALA A 127 3.22 16.74 4.41
C ALA A 127 3.88 16.79 5.79
N GLU A 128 3.45 15.92 6.72
CA GLU A 128 4.05 15.83 8.04
C GLU A 128 5.46 15.21 7.98
N ALA A 129 5.69 14.19 7.14
CA ALA A 129 7.01 13.60 6.93
C ALA A 129 8.02 14.66 6.44
N ALA A 130 7.62 15.51 5.48
CA ALA A 130 8.44 16.63 5.02
C ALA A 130 8.74 17.61 6.15
N ARG A 131 7.73 17.95 6.99
CA ARG A 131 7.88 18.84 8.15
C ARG A 131 8.82 18.27 9.22
N LEU A 132 8.83 16.96 9.39
CA LEU A 132 9.75 16.26 10.30
C LEU A 132 11.19 16.17 9.75
N GLY A 133 11.43 16.64 8.52
CA GLY A 133 12.74 16.69 7.92
C GLY A 133 13.12 15.45 7.08
N HIS A 134 12.17 14.54 6.86
CA HIS A 134 12.41 13.43 5.93
C HIS A 134 12.46 13.94 4.50
N ARG A 135 13.34 13.35 3.68
CA ARG A 135 13.62 13.85 2.33
C ARG A 135 12.90 13.08 1.24
N ALA A 136 12.69 11.78 1.45
CA ALA A 136 12.14 10.90 0.42
C ALA A 136 11.36 9.74 1.04
N VAL A 137 10.44 9.20 0.24
CA VAL A 137 9.71 7.96 0.52
C VAL A 137 9.94 7.00 -0.64
N VAL A 138 10.21 5.73 -0.34
CA VAL A 138 10.25 4.63 -1.31
C VAL A 138 9.30 3.54 -0.84
N VAL A 139 8.50 3.00 -1.75
CA VAL A 139 7.43 2.05 -1.38
C VAL A 139 7.21 1.02 -2.48
N TYR A 140 6.83 -0.18 -2.09
CA TYR A 140 6.17 -1.12 -2.98
C TYR A 140 4.67 -0.80 -2.99
N GLY A 141 4.20 -0.20 -4.08
CA GLY A 141 2.82 0.28 -4.16
C GLY A 141 2.25 0.18 -5.57
N HIS A 142 0.92 0.30 -5.67
CA HIS A 142 0.25 0.14 -6.95
C HIS A 142 0.57 1.31 -7.89
N PRO A 143 1.16 1.07 -9.07
CA PRO A 143 1.68 2.11 -9.96
C PRO A 143 0.58 3.02 -10.57
N ASP A 144 -0.68 2.60 -10.55
CA ASP A 144 -1.80 3.44 -11.01
C ASP A 144 -2.44 4.27 -9.86
N TYR A 145 -2.03 4.03 -8.60
CA TYR A 145 -2.56 4.75 -7.43
C TYR A 145 -1.64 5.88 -6.97
N TYR A 146 -0.38 5.61 -6.73
CA TYR A 146 0.55 6.53 -6.07
C TYR A 146 1.03 7.72 -6.91
N PRO A 147 1.03 7.71 -8.27
CA PRO A 147 1.40 8.88 -9.08
C PRO A 147 0.57 10.12 -8.80
N ARG A 148 -0.69 9.99 -8.32
CA ARG A 148 -1.54 11.11 -7.91
C ARG A 148 -0.99 11.93 -6.73
N PHE A 149 -0.01 11.38 -6.01
CA PHE A 149 0.69 12.03 -4.91
C PHE A 149 2.09 12.48 -5.29
N GLY A 150 2.49 12.30 -6.56
CA GLY A 150 3.80 12.68 -7.08
C GLY A 150 4.85 11.56 -7.07
N PHE A 151 4.47 10.32 -6.72
CA PHE A 151 5.38 9.18 -6.83
C PHE A 151 5.71 8.91 -8.31
N VAL A 152 6.98 8.59 -8.54
CA VAL A 152 7.53 8.16 -9.82
C VAL A 152 8.05 6.72 -9.69
N ARG A 153 8.32 6.04 -10.81
CA ARG A 153 8.99 4.74 -10.79
C ARG A 153 10.37 4.91 -10.15
N ALA A 154 10.72 4.06 -9.20
CA ALA A 154 12.00 4.13 -8.52
C ALA A 154 13.19 3.94 -9.47
N ALA A 155 13.04 3.11 -10.51
CA ALA A 155 14.04 2.91 -11.56
C ALA A 155 14.39 4.21 -12.31
N ASP A 156 13.43 5.12 -12.51
CA ASP A 156 13.63 6.39 -13.22
C ASP A 156 14.55 7.35 -12.45
N VAL A 157 14.69 7.12 -11.14
CA VAL A 157 15.58 7.89 -10.25
C VAL A 157 16.78 7.08 -9.75
N GLY A 158 17.01 5.87 -10.33
CA GLY A 158 18.18 5.05 -10.04
C GLY A 158 18.07 4.22 -8.76
N ILE A 159 16.84 3.93 -8.31
CA ILE A 159 16.57 3.05 -7.16
C ILE A 159 16.01 1.72 -7.69
N THR A 160 16.55 0.61 -7.17
CA THR A 160 16.16 -0.74 -7.54
C THR A 160 15.74 -1.53 -6.31
N ALA A 161 15.08 -2.65 -6.51
CA ALA A 161 14.92 -3.65 -5.45
C ALA A 161 16.23 -4.42 -5.23
N PRO A 162 16.35 -5.20 -4.15
CA PRO A 162 17.51 -6.05 -3.90
C PRO A 162 17.85 -6.95 -5.10
N GLY A 163 19.15 -7.09 -5.39
CA GLY A 163 19.65 -7.79 -6.57
C GLY A 163 19.52 -7.00 -7.88
N GLY A 164 19.25 -5.69 -7.81
CA GLY A 164 19.17 -4.81 -8.98
C GLY A 164 17.85 -4.95 -9.78
N ALA A 165 16.85 -5.65 -9.24
CA ALA A 165 15.57 -5.84 -9.92
C ALA A 165 14.78 -4.53 -10.01
N THR A 166 14.06 -4.35 -11.12
CA THR A 166 13.18 -3.18 -11.35
C THR A 166 11.79 -3.63 -11.75
N PHE A 167 10.78 -2.99 -11.18
CA PHE A 167 9.37 -3.20 -11.54
C PHE A 167 8.55 -1.94 -11.22
N ASP A 168 7.42 -1.79 -11.86
CA ASP A 168 6.60 -0.58 -11.79
C ASP A 168 6.05 -0.33 -10.37
N ALA A 169 5.88 -1.39 -9.59
CA ALA A 169 5.39 -1.28 -8.21
C ALA A 169 6.41 -0.68 -7.23
N LEU A 170 7.71 -0.66 -7.55
CA LEU A 170 8.71 0.05 -6.75
C LEU A 170 8.69 1.52 -7.13
N MET A 171 8.24 2.38 -6.22
CA MET A 171 8.00 3.80 -6.48
C MET A 171 8.72 4.67 -5.47
N ALA A 172 9.10 5.89 -5.88
CA ALA A 172 9.80 6.86 -5.06
C ALA A 172 9.16 8.24 -5.14
N LEU A 173 9.22 8.99 -4.05
CA LEU A 173 8.73 10.36 -3.94
C LEU A 173 9.78 11.23 -3.24
N ALA A 174 10.12 12.37 -3.84
CA ALA A 174 10.82 13.45 -3.15
C ALA A 174 9.83 14.24 -2.30
N LEU A 175 10.03 14.30 -1.00
CA LEU A 175 9.19 15.07 -0.08
C LEU A 175 9.53 16.56 -0.10
N VAL A 176 10.74 16.91 -0.49
CA VAL A 176 11.28 18.26 -0.60
C VAL A 176 12.07 18.39 -1.90
N ASP A 177 12.32 19.61 -2.35
CA ASP A 177 13.14 19.86 -3.52
C ASP A 177 14.53 19.20 -3.36
N GLY A 178 14.94 18.41 -4.36
CA GLY A 178 16.17 17.64 -4.32
C GLY A 178 16.15 16.45 -3.31
N GLY A 179 14.97 16.07 -2.82
CA GLY A 179 14.84 15.00 -1.81
C GLY A 179 15.40 13.64 -2.25
N LEU A 180 15.39 13.37 -3.55
CA LEU A 180 15.96 12.17 -4.17
C LEU A 180 17.36 12.40 -4.77
N ASP A 181 17.95 13.60 -4.63
CA ASP A 181 19.28 13.86 -5.17
C ASP A 181 20.33 13.02 -4.44
N GLY A 182 21.07 12.21 -5.20
CA GLY A 182 22.06 11.31 -4.66
C GLY A 182 21.52 10.00 -4.08
N VAL A 183 20.22 9.83 -3.97
CA VAL A 183 19.58 8.59 -3.50
C VAL A 183 19.56 7.58 -4.65
N ARG A 184 20.52 6.64 -4.69
CA ARG A 184 20.65 5.65 -5.75
C ARG A 184 21.15 4.33 -5.19
N GLY A 185 20.66 3.22 -5.71
CA GLY A 185 21.06 1.87 -5.30
C GLY A 185 19.87 0.99 -4.96
N GLU A 186 20.09 0.00 -4.12
CA GLU A 186 19.09 -0.99 -3.73
C GLU A 186 18.28 -0.50 -2.52
N PHE A 187 16.97 -0.59 -2.62
CA PHE A 187 16.03 -0.27 -1.55
C PHE A 187 15.89 -1.44 -0.58
N HIS A 188 16.06 -1.17 0.70
CA HIS A 188 15.96 -2.12 1.79
C HIS A 188 14.99 -1.62 2.86
N GLU A 189 13.94 -2.39 3.07
CA GLU A 189 12.99 -2.22 4.17
C GLU A 189 13.51 -2.89 5.44
N ASP A 190 12.91 -2.54 6.59
CA ASP A 190 13.15 -3.28 7.83
C ASP A 190 12.68 -4.74 7.68
N PRO A 191 13.41 -5.71 8.26
CA PRO A 191 13.04 -7.13 8.22
C PRO A 191 11.61 -7.43 8.71
N VAL A 192 10.99 -6.53 9.49
CA VAL A 192 9.60 -6.67 9.98
C VAL A 192 8.59 -6.81 8.83
N PHE A 193 8.91 -6.30 7.63
CA PHE A 193 8.05 -6.45 6.44
C PHE A 193 8.00 -7.88 5.90
N HIS A 194 8.92 -8.75 6.36
CA HIS A 194 8.92 -10.17 5.99
C HIS A 194 8.35 -10.99 7.15
N VAL A 195 7.06 -11.30 7.08
CA VAL A 195 6.39 -12.08 8.12
C VAL A 195 6.39 -13.58 7.78
N ASP A 196 6.65 -14.41 8.80
CA ASP A 196 6.57 -15.87 8.64
C ASP A 196 5.09 -16.31 8.60
N PRO A 197 4.69 -17.15 7.64
CA PRO A 197 3.32 -17.67 7.56
C PRO A 197 2.83 -18.36 8.84
N ALA A 198 3.73 -19.04 9.58
CA ALA A 198 3.35 -19.68 10.84
C ALA A 198 2.99 -18.66 11.93
N ASP A 199 3.66 -17.51 11.93
CA ASP A 199 3.35 -16.41 12.85
C ASP A 199 2.02 -15.74 12.46
N VAL A 200 1.75 -15.59 11.15
CA VAL A 200 0.46 -15.11 10.65
C VAL A 200 -0.67 -16.01 11.13
N ASP A 201 -0.53 -17.33 10.98
CA ASP A 201 -1.52 -18.29 11.44
C ASP A 201 -1.72 -18.24 12.97
N ALA A 202 -0.65 -18.02 13.73
CA ALA A 202 -0.73 -17.86 15.17
C ALA A 202 -1.47 -16.60 15.58
N PHE A 203 -1.19 -15.48 14.92
CA PHE A 203 -1.83 -14.21 15.19
C PHE A 203 -3.29 -14.18 14.74
N GLU A 204 -3.59 -14.77 13.58
CA GLU A 204 -4.95 -14.89 13.04
C GLU A 204 -5.91 -15.57 14.03
N ARG A 205 -5.44 -16.54 14.82
CA ARG A 205 -6.25 -17.20 15.86
C ARG A 205 -6.72 -16.26 16.98
N THR A 206 -6.16 -15.07 17.09
CA THR A 206 -6.60 -14.05 18.06
C THR A 206 -7.81 -13.24 17.60
N PHE A 207 -8.24 -13.44 16.35
CA PHE A 207 -9.40 -12.79 15.74
C PHE A 207 -10.59 -13.75 15.63
N PRO A 208 -11.80 -13.21 15.48
CA PRO A 208 -12.94 -14.04 15.09
C PRO A 208 -12.65 -14.80 13.80
N GLU A 209 -13.12 -16.04 13.72
CA GLU A 209 -12.94 -16.87 12.53
C GLU A 209 -13.50 -16.18 11.29
N LYS A 210 -12.71 -16.17 10.22
CA LYS A 210 -13.10 -15.61 8.92
C LYS A 210 -12.70 -16.61 7.85
N ALA A 211 -13.66 -17.04 7.04
CA ALA A 211 -13.41 -18.00 5.98
C ALA A 211 -12.40 -17.40 4.97
N PRO A 212 -11.40 -18.18 4.53
CA PRO A 212 -10.53 -17.79 3.44
C PRO A 212 -11.35 -17.44 2.20
N VAL A 213 -10.92 -16.41 1.46
CA VAL A 213 -11.55 -16.06 0.19
C VAL A 213 -11.17 -17.11 -0.85
N ALA A 214 -12.17 -17.68 -1.53
CA ALA A 214 -11.91 -18.48 -2.70
C ALA A 214 -11.41 -17.55 -3.81
N LEU A 215 -10.16 -17.74 -4.23
CA LEU A 215 -9.61 -16.96 -5.34
C LEU A 215 -10.39 -17.27 -6.63
N THR A 216 -10.74 -16.21 -7.36
CA THR A 216 -11.50 -16.35 -8.60
C THR A 216 -10.55 -16.64 -9.75
N ASP A 217 -10.59 -17.85 -10.31
CA ASP A 217 -9.74 -18.24 -11.44
C ASP A 217 -9.93 -17.29 -12.63
N VAL A 218 -8.83 -16.87 -13.27
CA VAL A 218 -8.86 -16.01 -14.46
C VAL A 218 -9.63 -16.59 -15.63
N ALA A 219 -9.93 -17.90 -15.64
CA ALA A 219 -10.78 -18.53 -16.65
C ALA A 219 -12.19 -17.93 -16.74
N VAL A 220 -12.67 -17.27 -15.67
CA VAL A 220 -13.96 -16.56 -15.73
C VAL A 220 -13.95 -15.36 -16.71
N LEU A 221 -12.78 -14.98 -17.20
CA LEU A 221 -12.59 -13.95 -18.22
C LEU A 221 -12.65 -14.51 -19.65
N ASP A 222 -12.68 -15.85 -19.82
CA ASP A 222 -12.80 -16.46 -21.15
C ASP A 222 -14.08 -15.97 -21.82
N GLY A 223 -13.92 -15.46 -23.05
CA GLY A 223 -15.01 -14.84 -23.81
C GLY A 223 -15.19 -13.34 -23.61
N ASP A 224 -14.64 -12.77 -22.52
CA ASP A 224 -14.66 -11.32 -22.28
C ASP A 224 -13.37 -10.63 -22.75
N VAL A 225 -12.31 -11.42 -22.97
CA VAL A 225 -11.00 -10.94 -23.42
C VAL A 225 -10.60 -11.65 -24.72
N PRO A 226 -9.68 -11.10 -25.52
CA PRO A 226 -9.17 -11.75 -26.73
C PRO A 226 -8.63 -13.16 -26.44
N ALA A 227 -8.78 -14.06 -27.43
CA ALA A 227 -8.28 -15.43 -27.31
C ALA A 227 -6.78 -15.45 -27.00
N GLY A 228 -6.37 -16.35 -26.08
CA GLY A 228 -4.99 -16.51 -25.65
C GLY A 228 -4.55 -15.59 -24.49
N VAL A 229 -5.35 -14.56 -24.14
CA VAL A 229 -5.01 -13.66 -23.01
C VAL A 229 -4.97 -14.42 -21.69
N VAL A 230 -5.96 -15.29 -21.43
CA VAL A 230 -6.01 -16.08 -20.18
C VAL A 230 -4.83 -17.03 -20.09
N GLU A 231 -4.45 -17.72 -21.17
CA GLU A 231 -3.26 -18.56 -21.21
C GLU A 231 -1.97 -17.75 -20.99
N ALA A 232 -1.88 -16.55 -21.57
CA ALA A 232 -0.73 -15.67 -21.38
C ALA A 232 -0.59 -15.21 -19.92
N LEU A 233 -1.70 -14.92 -19.25
CA LEU A 233 -1.73 -14.60 -17.82
C LEU A 233 -1.23 -15.80 -16.99
N ARG A 234 -1.77 -16.98 -17.23
CA ARG A 234 -1.35 -18.22 -16.53
C ARG A 234 0.10 -18.56 -16.73
N ALA A 235 0.63 -18.39 -17.94
CA ALA A 235 2.05 -18.60 -18.24
C ALA A 235 2.98 -17.71 -17.40
N ARG A 236 2.48 -16.58 -16.87
CA ARG A 236 3.17 -15.67 -15.96
C ARG A 236 2.84 -15.90 -14.48
N GLY A 237 2.11 -16.96 -14.15
CA GLY A 237 1.70 -17.25 -12.78
C GLY A 237 0.51 -16.43 -12.28
N ILE A 238 -0.18 -15.72 -13.18
CA ILE A 238 -1.39 -14.97 -12.86
C ILE A 238 -2.58 -15.92 -13.07
N GLY A 239 -2.97 -16.65 -12.03
CA GLY A 239 -4.00 -17.67 -12.10
C GLY A 239 -5.37 -17.22 -11.58
N ASP A 240 -5.46 -16.08 -10.91
CA ASP A 240 -6.68 -15.57 -10.29
C ASP A 240 -6.83 -14.05 -10.47
N LEU A 241 -8.06 -13.55 -10.29
CA LEU A 241 -8.37 -12.12 -10.48
C LEU A 241 -7.72 -11.24 -9.42
N GLU A 242 -7.51 -11.76 -8.24
CA GLU A 242 -6.89 -11.07 -7.12
C GLU A 242 -5.42 -10.78 -7.43
N THR A 243 -4.70 -11.78 -7.95
CA THR A 243 -3.32 -11.63 -8.45
C THR A 243 -3.28 -10.71 -9.67
N LEU A 244 -4.21 -10.87 -10.63
CA LEU A 244 -4.29 -10.03 -11.83
C LEU A 244 -4.37 -8.53 -11.48
N ARG A 245 -5.16 -8.16 -10.50
CA ARG A 245 -5.40 -6.75 -10.11
C ARG A 245 -4.19 -6.05 -9.53
N ARG A 246 -3.13 -6.77 -9.13
CA ARG A 246 -1.89 -6.20 -8.60
C ARG A 246 -0.93 -5.75 -9.66
N HIS A 247 -1.05 -6.32 -10.86
CA HIS A 247 -0.19 -5.92 -11.96
C HIS A 247 -0.62 -4.57 -12.52
N SER A 248 0.34 -3.73 -12.87
CA SER A 248 0.07 -2.47 -13.54
C SER A 248 -0.48 -2.69 -14.95
N ALA A 249 -1.21 -1.70 -15.44
CA ALA A 249 -1.68 -1.69 -16.81
C ALA A 249 -0.52 -1.78 -17.82
N ALA A 250 0.65 -1.19 -17.49
CA ALA A 250 1.84 -1.23 -18.31
C ALA A 250 2.48 -2.62 -18.34
N GLU A 251 2.63 -3.28 -17.17
CA GLU A 251 3.15 -4.64 -17.07
C GLU A 251 2.31 -5.62 -17.87
N LEU A 252 0.97 -5.55 -17.75
CA LEU A 252 0.08 -6.43 -18.51
C LEU A 252 0.09 -6.13 -20.00
N ALA A 253 0.20 -4.86 -20.41
CA ALA A 253 0.34 -4.50 -21.83
C ALA A 253 1.67 -5.00 -22.43
N ALA A 254 2.73 -5.10 -21.63
CA ALA A 254 4.01 -5.65 -22.02
C ALA A 254 4.08 -7.17 -22.01
N CYS A 255 3.03 -7.86 -21.49
CA CYS A 255 2.97 -9.32 -21.52
C CYS A 255 2.79 -9.85 -22.93
N ASP A 256 3.66 -10.77 -23.34
CA ASP A 256 3.46 -11.53 -24.58
C ASP A 256 2.11 -12.23 -24.56
N GLY A 257 1.32 -12.04 -25.62
CA GLY A 257 -0.03 -12.59 -25.73
C GLY A 257 -1.14 -11.76 -25.08
N VAL A 258 -0.82 -10.71 -24.31
CA VAL A 258 -1.81 -9.76 -23.74
C VAL A 258 -1.86 -8.49 -24.59
N GLY A 259 -0.76 -7.73 -24.65
CA GLY A 259 -0.69 -6.48 -25.39
C GLY A 259 -1.67 -5.42 -24.91
N THR A 260 -1.70 -4.28 -25.61
CA THR A 260 -2.59 -3.16 -25.24
C THR A 260 -4.07 -3.50 -25.36
N ALA A 261 -4.48 -4.25 -26.39
CA ALA A 261 -5.88 -4.65 -26.59
C ALA A 261 -6.35 -5.62 -25.49
N GLY A 262 -5.51 -6.59 -25.12
CA GLY A 262 -5.81 -7.52 -24.02
C GLY A 262 -5.93 -6.80 -22.68
N ARG A 263 -5.00 -5.89 -22.38
CA ARG A 263 -5.06 -5.02 -21.19
C ARG A 263 -6.38 -4.25 -21.09
N ASP A 264 -6.80 -3.61 -22.17
CA ASP A 264 -8.02 -2.81 -22.19
C ASP A 264 -9.26 -3.69 -21.98
N ALA A 265 -9.30 -4.85 -22.63
CA ALA A 265 -10.36 -5.85 -22.44
C ALA A 265 -10.39 -6.39 -20.99
N LEU A 266 -9.23 -6.66 -20.39
CA LEU A 266 -9.12 -7.07 -18.99
C LEU A 266 -9.70 -6.03 -18.03
N ARG A 267 -9.39 -4.74 -18.26
CA ARG A 267 -9.94 -3.64 -17.46
C ARG A 267 -11.47 -3.59 -17.56
N ASP A 268 -12.01 -3.69 -18.74
CA ASP A 268 -13.45 -3.66 -18.97
C ASP A 268 -14.15 -4.88 -18.37
N ALA A 269 -13.55 -6.06 -18.49
CA ALA A 269 -14.03 -7.29 -17.89
C ALA A 269 -14.04 -7.27 -16.35
N LEU A 270 -13.00 -6.70 -15.72
CA LEU A 270 -12.98 -6.47 -14.28
C LEU A 270 -14.05 -5.47 -13.85
N ARG A 271 -14.18 -4.35 -14.56
CA ARG A 271 -15.22 -3.34 -14.29
C ARG A 271 -16.63 -3.91 -14.38
N ALA A 272 -16.89 -4.75 -15.38
CA ALA A 272 -18.20 -5.42 -15.54
C ALA A 272 -18.55 -6.33 -14.35
N ARG A 273 -17.53 -6.81 -13.61
CA ARG A 273 -17.67 -7.60 -12.38
C ARG A 273 -17.67 -6.76 -11.10
N GLY A 274 -17.68 -5.44 -11.21
CA GLY A 274 -17.60 -4.54 -10.06
C GLY A 274 -16.23 -4.51 -9.39
N LEU A 275 -15.19 -5.02 -10.06
CA LEU A 275 -13.82 -5.05 -9.55
C LEU A 275 -13.05 -3.84 -10.06
N ALA A 276 -12.39 -3.12 -9.15
CA ALA A 276 -11.47 -2.06 -9.51
C ALA A 276 -10.16 -2.67 -10.03
N TRP A 277 -9.51 -2.00 -10.97
CA TRP A 277 -8.13 -2.26 -11.33
C TRP A 277 -7.24 -1.74 -10.20
N GLY A 278 -6.41 -2.59 -9.64
CA GLY A 278 -5.60 -2.26 -8.48
C GLY A 278 -6.15 -2.80 -7.16
N PRO A 279 -5.31 -2.80 -6.10
CA PRO A 279 -5.76 -3.15 -4.78
C PRO A 279 -6.81 -2.14 -4.28
N PRO A 280 -7.74 -2.56 -3.43
CA PRO A 280 -8.67 -1.67 -2.78
C PRO A 280 -7.92 -0.76 -1.81
N VAL A 281 -7.89 0.53 -2.07
CA VAL A 281 -7.36 1.59 -1.20
C VAL A 281 -8.41 2.63 -0.91
#